data_3071477a4c038175ba84832fd53b624b
#
_entry.id   3071477a4c038175ba84832fd53b624b
#
_cell.length_a   1.000
_cell.length_b   1.000
_cell.length_c   1.000
_cell.angle_alpha   90.00
_cell.angle_beta   90.00
_cell.angle_gamma   90.00
#
_symmetry.space_group_name_H-M   'P 1'
#
loop_
_entity.id
_entity.type
_entity.pdbx_description
1 polymer ?
#
loop_
_entity_poly.entity_id
_entity_poly.type
_entity_poly.pdbx_seq_one_letter_code
_entity_poly.pdbx_strand_id
1 'polypeptide(L)'
;MSSEKSPQSLKPATAAQKLGILLTAAPAGFQEQPITRAQLNALLESPPEWLVELRLHGPHPKQIVAGKLGVSASGLARAGVTEPLTTVEIKELLADPPQWLVQERAVQAGVREEQKRVKARNAERAAR
;
A
#
# COMPACT_ATOMS: atom_id res chain seq x y z
N MET A 1 -5.60 36.22 -9.26
CA MET A 1 -5.30 35.79 -9.54
C MET A 1 -5.37 35.01 -9.69
N SER A 2 -5.35 34.69 -9.62
CA SER A 2 -5.25 34.02 -9.72
C SER A 2 -5.41 33.19 -10.25
N SER A 3 -5.86 33.28 -10.51
CA SER A 3 -5.94 32.27 -11.31
C SER A 3 -4.73 31.59 -11.50
N GLU A 4 -3.89 31.95 -10.82
CA GLU A 4 -2.88 31.19 -10.80
C GLU A 4 -3.23 29.92 -10.48
N LYS A 5 -3.10 29.01 -11.28
CA LYS A 5 -3.22 27.69 -10.92
C LYS A 5 -2.22 27.43 -9.99
N SER A 6 -2.57 27.21 -8.80
CA SER A 6 -1.68 26.63 -7.87
C SER A 6 -1.16 25.37 -8.47
N PRO A 7 0.11 25.04 -8.35
CA PRO A 7 0.62 23.76 -8.79
C PRO A 7 -0.23 22.68 -8.14
N GLN A 8 -0.57 21.66 -8.88
CA GLN A 8 -1.34 20.59 -8.32
C GLN A 8 -0.66 20.08 -7.08
N SER A 9 -1.36 20.15 -5.97
CA SER A 9 -0.84 19.63 -4.73
C SER A 9 -1.69 18.49 -4.25
N LEU A 10 -1.09 17.57 -3.53
CA LEU A 10 -1.74 16.42 -2.97
C LEU A 10 -1.84 16.59 -1.47
N LYS A 11 -2.90 16.10 -0.87
CA LYS A 11 -2.98 16.03 0.57
C LYS A 11 -1.86 15.11 1.07
N PRO A 12 -1.31 15.39 2.27
CA PRO A 12 -0.24 14.51 2.79
C PRO A 12 -0.61 13.03 2.82
N ALA A 13 -1.86 12.72 3.15
CA ALA A 13 -2.32 11.32 3.16
C ALA A 13 -2.24 10.69 1.77
N THR A 14 -2.62 11.44 0.74
CA THR A 14 -2.55 10.94 -0.63
C THR A 14 -1.10 10.74 -1.07
N ALA A 15 -0.23 11.69 -0.73
CA ALA A 15 1.19 11.59 -1.05
C ALA A 15 1.82 10.39 -0.35
N ALA A 16 1.50 10.17 0.92
CA ALA A 16 2.00 9.02 1.67
C ALA A 16 1.58 7.71 1.02
N GLN A 17 0.33 7.64 0.57
CA GLN A 17 -0.18 6.45 -0.11
C GLN A 17 0.59 6.17 -1.39
N LYS A 18 0.88 7.20 -2.18
CA LYS A 18 1.64 7.06 -3.41
C LYS A 18 3.09 6.65 -3.16
N LEU A 19 3.65 7.07 -2.02
CA LEU A 19 5.00 6.69 -1.63
C LEU A 19 5.04 5.29 -0.98
N GLY A 20 3.89 4.75 -0.62
CA GLY A 20 3.82 3.45 0.04
C GLY A 20 4.24 3.49 1.50
N ILE A 21 4.02 4.61 2.17
CA ILE A 21 4.39 4.80 3.58
C ILE A 21 3.16 5.16 4.42
N LEU A 22 3.31 5.02 5.73
CA LEU A 22 2.27 5.38 6.66
C LEU A 22 2.43 6.85 7.03
N LEU A 23 1.40 7.66 6.83
CA LEU A 23 1.47 9.10 7.07
C LEU A 23 1.89 9.42 8.51
N THR A 24 1.33 8.72 9.48
CA THR A 24 1.60 8.98 10.89
C THR A 24 3.04 8.68 11.28
N ALA A 25 3.76 7.90 10.48
CA ALA A 25 5.17 7.61 10.71
C ALA A 25 6.09 8.58 9.99
N ALA A 26 5.56 9.43 9.11
CA ALA A 26 6.34 10.43 8.39
C ALA A 26 6.71 11.60 9.30
N PRO A 27 7.75 12.38 8.93
CA PRO A 27 8.08 13.57 9.71
C PRO A 27 6.92 14.57 9.80
N ALA A 28 6.87 15.34 10.86
CA ALA A 28 5.81 16.30 11.09
C ALA A 28 5.65 17.29 9.92
N GLY A 29 6.74 17.76 9.36
CA GLY A 29 6.69 18.66 8.22
C GLY A 29 5.99 18.08 7.00
N PHE A 30 6.13 16.77 6.81
CA PHE A 30 5.43 16.07 5.73
C PHE A 30 3.93 15.99 6.01
N GLN A 31 3.56 15.77 7.26
CA GLN A 31 2.16 15.60 7.65
C GLN A 31 1.36 16.90 7.61
N GLU A 32 2.03 18.02 7.79
CA GLU A 32 1.36 19.30 7.97
C GLU A 32 1.07 20.08 6.70
N GLN A 33 1.74 19.78 5.62
CA GLN A 33 1.64 20.58 4.41
C GLN A 33 1.29 19.77 3.20
N PRO A 34 0.55 20.34 2.26
CA PRO A 34 0.31 19.66 0.98
C PRO A 34 1.64 19.44 0.25
N ILE A 35 1.69 18.40 -0.52
CA ILE A 35 2.88 18.03 -1.30
C ILE A 35 2.58 18.32 -2.77
N THR A 36 3.42 19.09 -3.42
CA THR A 36 3.24 19.34 -4.85
C THR A 36 3.66 18.12 -5.63
N ARG A 37 3.17 18.01 -6.86
CA ARG A 37 3.56 16.91 -7.74
C ARG A 37 5.08 16.88 -7.96
N ALA A 38 5.70 18.06 -8.11
CA ALA A 38 7.15 18.15 -8.27
C ALA A 38 7.88 17.62 -7.03
N GLN A 39 7.38 17.96 -5.84
CA GLN A 39 7.96 17.45 -4.60
C GLN A 39 7.80 15.95 -4.48
N LEU A 40 6.65 15.41 -4.86
CA LEU A 40 6.42 13.97 -4.85
C LEU A 40 7.39 13.26 -5.81
N ASN A 41 7.56 13.79 -7.02
CA ASN A 41 8.47 13.20 -7.99
C ASN A 41 9.91 13.24 -7.49
N ALA A 42 10.31 14.32 -6.84
CA ALA A 42 11.65 14.43 -6.25
C ALA A 42 11.85 13.37 -5.17
N LEU A 43 10.82 13.12 -4.34
CA LEU A 43 10.90 12.08 -3.31
C LEU A 43 11.01 10.69 -3.92
N LEU A 44 10.36 10.47 -5.05
CA LEU A 44 10.44 9.17 -5.73
C LEU A 44 11.79 8.97 -6.42
N GLU A 45 12.35 10.02 -7.00
CA GLU A 45 13.64 9.93 -7.70
C GLU A 45 14.83 9.88 -6.77
N SER A 46 14.80 10.64 -5.71
CA SER A 46 15.89 10.72 -4.73
C SER A 46 15.31 10.66 -3.33
N PRO A 47 14.90 9.47 -2.88
CA PRO A 47 14.25 9.39 -1.58
C PRO A 47 15.21 9.77 -0.45
N PRO A 48 14.77 10.64 0.47
CA PRO A 48 15.59 10.97 1.64
C PRO A 48 15.70 9.77 2.57
N GLU A 49 16.64 9.84 3.49
CA GLU A 49 16.91 8.74 4.41
C GLU A 49 15.67 8.28 5.16
N TRP A 50 14.86 9.22 5.67
CA TRP A 50 13.66 8.86 6.43
C TRP A 50 12.66 8.07 5.57
N LEU A 51 12.57 8.40 4.30
CA LEU A 51 11.66 7.70 3.39
C LEU A 51 12.17 6.30 3.09
N VAL A 52 13.46 6.16 2.85
CA VAL A 52 14.08 4.84 2.64
C VAL A 52 13.86 3.95 3.85
N GLU A 53 14.08 4.49 5.05
CA GLU A 53 13.87 3.75 6.29
C GLU A 53 12.43 3.28 6.45
N LEU A 54 11.46 4.16 6.20
CA LEU A 54 10.06 3.79 6.30
C LEU A 54 9.66 2.72 5.29
N ARG A 55 10.19 2.79 4.08
CA ARG A 55 9.87 1.82 3.04
C ARG A 55 10.52 0.46 3.31
N LEU A 56 11.69 0.47 3.93
CA LEU A 56 12.40 -0.78 4.26
C LEU A 56 11.87 -1.45 5.53
N HIS A 57 11.66 -0.66 6.56
CA HIS A 57 11.36 -1.21 7.88
C HIS A 57 9.93 -1.00 8.35
N GLY A 58 9.27 0.01 7.85
CA GLY A 58 7.91 0.34 8.28
C GLY A 58 7.90 1.19 9.54
N PRO A 59 6.75 1.29 10.22
CA PRO A 59 5.53 0.50 9.99
C PRO A 59 4.89 0.80 8.64
N HIS A 60 4.31 -0.22 8.05
CA HIS A 60 3.77 -0.13 6.70
C HIS A 60 2.26 0.11 6.73
N PRO A 61 1.72 0.81 5.71
CA PRO A 61 0.26 0.96 5.59
C PRO A 61 -0.41 -0.39 5.37
N LYS A 62 -1.68 -0.46 5.73
CA LYS A 62 -2.48 -1.68 5.64
C LYS A 62 -2.42 -2.36 4.28
N GLN A 63 -2.51 -1.59 3.20
CA GLN A 63 -2.47 -2.15 1.85
C GLN A 63 -1.12 -2.78 1.52
N ILE A 64 -0.03 -2.16 2.00
CA ILE A 64 1.31 -2.69 1.80
C ILE A 64 1.49 -3.98 2.61
N VAL A 65 1.00 -3.99 3.86
CA VAL A 65 1.05 -5.19 4.71
C VAL A 65 0.29 -6.34 4.02
N ALA A 66 -0.91 -6.06 3.53
CA ALA A 66 -1.73 -7.06 2.86
C ALA A 66 -1.00 -7.65 1.65
N GLY A 67 -0.40 -6.78 0.82
CA GLY A 67 0.35 -7.24 -0.35
C GLY A 67 1.54 -8.12 0.02
N LYS A 68 2.26 -7.74 1.07
CA LYS A 68 3.42 -8.53 1.51
C LYS A 68 3.02 -9.87 2.09
N LEU A 69 1.86 -9.95 2.73
CA LEU A 69 1.36 -11.20 3.30
C LEU A 69 0.58 -12.05 2.29
N GLY A 70 0.26 -11.50 1.13
CA GLY A 70 -0.48 -12.23 0.09
C GLY A 70 -1.97 -12.33 0.38
N VAL A 71 -2.53 -11.35 1.10
CA VAL A 71 -3.95 -11.30 1.44
C VAL A 71 -4.53 -9.96 1.01
N SER A 72 -5.84 -9.79 1.18
CA SER A 72 -6.48 -8.50 0.90
C SER A 72 -6.52 -7.66 2.17
N ALA A 73 -6.71 -6.34 2.00
CA ALA A 73 -6.89 -5.46 3.15
C ALA A 73 -8.13 -5.86 3.95
N SER A 74 -9.19 -6.32 3.27
CA SER A 74 -10.39 -6.83 3.93
C SER A 74 -10.08 -8.08 4.75
N GLY A 75 -9.19 -8.94 4.24
CA GLY A 75 -8.76 -10.13 4.97
C GLY A 75 -8.05 -9.79 6.26
N LEU A 76 -7.19 -8.76 6.24
CA LEU A 76 -6.54 -8.28 7.45
C LEU A 76 -7.55 -7.78 8.47
N ALA A 77 -8.56 -7.03 8.02
CA ALA A 77 -9.59 -6.51 8.89
C ALA A 77 -10.40 -7.64 9.54
N ARG A 78 -10.73 -8.67 8.75
CA ARG A 78 -11.46 -9.84 9.29
C ARG A 78 -10.66 -10.58 10.35
N ALA A 79 -9.34 -10.59 10.19
CA ALA A 79 -8.46 -11.26 11.14
C ALA A 79 -8.18 -10.42 12.39
N GLY A 80 -8.66 -9.18 12.42
CA GLY A 80 -8.43 -8.29 13.55
C GLY A 80 -7.09 -7.57 13.51
N VAL A 81 -6.41 -7.59 12.37
CA VAL A 81 -5.13 -6.88 12.21
C VAL A 81 -5.44 -5.44 11.84
N THR A 82 -5.50 -4.58 12.85
CA THR A 82 -5.88 -3.18 12.68
C THR A 82 -4.71 -2.22 12.80
N GLU A 83 -3.58 -2.70 13.31
CA GLU A 83 -2.41 -1.86 13.49
C GLU A 83 -1.41 -2.05 12.36
N PRO A 84 -0.65 -1.01 12.01
CA PRO A 84 0.39 -1.16 11.01
C PRO A 84 1.48 -2.09 11.50
N LEU A 85 2.03 -2.87 10.59
CA LEU A 85 3.08 -3.83 10.91
C LEU A 85 4.42 -3.40 10.32
N THR A 86 5.49 -3.71 11.03
CA THR A 86 6.84 -3.49 10.55
C THR A 86 7.29 -4.66 9.68
N THR A 87 8.39 -4.47 8.96
CA THR A 87 8.98 -5.54 8.14
C THR A 87 9.32 -6.77 8.99
N VAL A 88 9.84 -6.55 10.20
CA VAL A 88 10.18 -7.65 11.10
C VAL A 88 8.93 -8.45 11.47
N GLU A 89 7.86 -7.76 11.82
CA GLU A 89 6.60 -8.42 12.16
C GLU A 89 6.03 -9.20 11.00
N ILE A 90 6.10 -8.63 9.79
CA ILE A 90 5.64 -9.30 8.58
C ILE A 90 6.47 -10.56 8.33
N LYS A 91 7.78 -10.48 8.47
CA LYS A 91 8.66 -11.64 8.29
C LYS A 91 8.37 -12.74 9.30
N GLU A 92 8.07 -12.38 10.53
CA GLU A 92 7.70 -13.35 11.55
C GLU A 92 6.41 -14.08 11.19
N LEU A 93 5.43 -13.35 10.68
CA LEU A 93 4.17 -13.96 10.25
C LEU A 93 4.37 -14.90 9.07
N LEU A 94 5.26 -14.56 8.15
CA LEU A 94 5.54 -15.40 6.98
C LEU A 94 6.36 -16.63 7.36
N ALA A 95 7.23 -16.51 8.35
CA ALA A 95 8.06 -17.64 8.78
C ALA A 95 7.23 -18.70 9.51
N ASP A 96 6.23 -18.26 10.29
CA ASP A 96 5.35 -19.17 11.03
C ASP A 96 3.92 -18.66 10.92
N PRO A 97 3.28 -18.88 9.77
CA PRO A 97 1.97 -18.28 9.51
C PRO A 97 0.90 -18.83 10.46
N PRO A 98 0.17 -17.94 11.13
CA PRO A 98 -0.97 -18.38 11.93
C PRO A 98 -2.10 -18.87 11.03
N GLN A 99 -3.04 -19.59 11.65
CA GLN A 99 -4.14 -20.18 10.90
C GLN A 99 -4.94 -19.15 10.09
N TRP A 100 -5.18 -17.97 10.66
CA TRP A 100 -5.93 -16.94 9.94
C TRP A 100 -5.20 -16.50 8.66
N LEU A 101 -3.87 -16.44 8.71
CA LEU A 101 -3.07 -16.02 7.55
C LEU A 101 -3.14 -17.08 6.46
N VAL A 102 -3.02 -18.35 6.82
CA VAL A 102 -3.16 -19.44 5.87
C VAL A 102 -4.52 -19.40 5.19
N GLN A 103 -5.58 -19.20 5.97
CA GLN A 103 -6.94 -19.12 5.44
C GLN A 103 -7.13 -17.94 4.50
N GLU A 104 -6.66 -16.76 4.90
CA GLU A 104 -6.83 -15.56 4.08
C GLU A 104 -6.02 -15.62 2.79
N ARG A 105 -4.85 -16.24 2.84
CA ARG A 105 -4.06 -16.45 1.62
C ARG A 105 -4.78 -17.39 0.66
N ALA A 106 -5.43 -18.41 1.16
CA ALA A 106 -6.21 -19.32 0.35
C ALA A 106 -7.40 -18.61 -0.29
N VAL A 107 -8.09 -17.75 0.48
CA VAL A 107 -9.21 -16.94 -0.05
C VAL A 107 -8.71 -16.03 -1.18
N GLN A 108 -7.59 -15.36 -0.96
CA GLN A 108 -7.04 -14.44 -1.96
C GLN A 108 -6.60 -15.19 -3.22
N ALA A 109 -6.03 -16.38 -3.08
CA ALA A 109 -5.65 -17.19 -4.22
C ALA A 109 -6.88 -17.58 -5.04
N GLY A 110 -7.98 -17.93 -4.38
CA GLY A 110 -9.24 -18.23 -5.06
C GLY A 110 -9.81 -17.03 -5.82
N VAL A 111 -9.72 -15.84 -5.21
CA VAL A 111 -10.17 -14.61 -5.87
C VAL A 111 -9.33 -14.35 -7.12
N ARG A 112 -8.02 -14.51 -7.04
CA ARG A 112 -7.14 -14.32 -8.20
C ARG A 112 -7.46 -15.30 -9.33
N GLU A 113 -7.72 -16.55 -8.99
CA GLU A 113 -8.07 -17.58 -9.98
C GLU A 113 -9.38 -17.23 -10.68
N GLU A 114 -10.37 -16.77 -9.91
CA GLU A 114 -11.64 -16.38 -10.48
C GLU A 114 -11.50 -15.17 -11.39
N GLN A 115 -10.70 -14.20 -11.00
CA GLN A 115 -10.43 -13.02 -11.82
C GLN A 115 -9.76 -13.41 -13.14
N LYS A 116 -8.84 -14.36 -13.10
CA LYS A 116 -8.20 -14.85 -14.32
C LYS A 116 -9.20 -15.51 -15.25
N ARG A 117 -10.08 -16.33 -14.71
CA ARG A 117 -11.11 -17.00 -15.51
C ARG A 117 -12.06 -16.02 -16.17
N VAL A 118 -12.50 -15.02 -15.40
CA VAL A 118 -13.40 -13.98 -15.91
C VAL A 118 -12.72 -13.20 -17.02
N LYS A 119 -11.46 -12.82 -16.79
CA LYS A 119 -10.69 -12.07 -17.77
C LYS A 119 -10.50 -12.86 -19.07
N ALA A 120 -10.16 -14.15 -18.96
CA ALA A 120 -9.99 -15.00 -20.12
C ALA A 120 -11.30 -15.18 -20.90
N ARG A 121 -12.42 -15.36 -20.18
CA ARG A 121 -13.75 -15.47 -20.80
C ARG A 121 -14.12 -14.20 -21.55
N ASN A 122 -13.85 -13.03 -20.94
CA ASN A 122 -14.15 -11.76 -21.57
C ASN A 122 -13.28 -11.53 -22.80
N ALA A 123 -12.04 -11.93 -22.75
CA ALA A 123 -11.13 -11.84 -23.89
C ALA A 123 -11.62 -12.72 -25.05
N GLU A 124 -12.10 -13.93 -24.75
CA GLU A 124 -12.69 -14.79 -25.78
C GLU A 124 -13.90 -14.17 -26.41
N ARG A 125 -14.79 -13.60 -25.63
CA ARG A 125 -15.97 -12.93 -26.13
C ARG A 125 -15.62 -11.74 -27.02
N ALA A 126 -14.62 -10.99 -26.65
CA ALA A 126 -14.18 -9.83 -27.42
C ALA A 126 -13.53 -10.25 -28.74
N ALA A 127 -12.97 -11.44 -28.81
CA ALA A 127 -12.32 -11.95 -30.01
C ALA A 127 -13.30 -12.52 -31.03
N ARG A 128 -14.57 -12.74 -30.69
CA ARG A 128 -15.56 -13.29 -31.59
C ARG A 128 -16.20 -12.26 -32.49
#